data_dc53a7d9b88510499318a1d954513a78
#
_entry.id   dc53a7d9b88510499318a1d954513a78
#
_cell.length_a   1.000
_cell.length_b   1.000
_cell.length_c   1.000
_cell.angle_alpha   90.00
_cell.angle_beta   90.00
_cell.angle_gamma   90.00
#
_symmetry.space_group_name_H-M   'P 1'
#
loop_
_entity.id
_entity.type
_entity.pdbx_description
1 polymer ?
#
loop_
_entity_poly.entity_id
_entity_poly.type
_entity_poly.pdbx_seq_one_letter_code
_entity_poly.pdbx_strand_id
1 'polypeptide(L)'
;MSTSSTRAASPEASVLKNPREARRASIGSYLGATLEFYDFVIYSTASAIVLPAVFFAGIEPGLGAVLSYVILAAGYVARPIGAIVFGHFGDRLGRRRMLVLTMIIMGIASVAIGVIPSSEAIGGAAAVILVVFRVIQGIAVGGEWAGASLMSIEHAEQKRRGIAGAIVQSGGPSGAVLATLVFALVSLMPQDQLIAWGWRIPFLASAVLVVVAIVVRLGVKESPEFVATERSEQVARVPLLSTFAENWTSVVLVVLTALSPFFLQSLTSTFGLQFAISHGNEQAPTLWMLSVSNALTIVATLFFAWLSDRFGRVRMMVIGFIVTGTLVWIAFALLSQPNLGAVLLAFIILQPIGNAMITGPLAAYMADLFPVRNRFTGVGISYQLAATIAAGFAPLVATALVGAAGGGTYLLTSLVSVLGVVGIVAVLLSRRVRTH
;
A
#
# COMPACT_ATOMS: atom_id res chain seq x y z
N MET A 1 -6.56 11.19 65.31
CA MET A 1 -6.84 12.03 64.13
C MET A 1 -6.23 11.36 62.93
N SER A 2 -7.07 10.64 62.21
CA SER A 2 -6.68 9.86 61.00
C SER A 2 -7.04 10.71 59.80
N THR A 3 -6.07 11.16 59.06
CA THR A 3 -6.26 11.88 57.79
C THR A 3 -6.30 10.85 56.64
N SER A 4 -7.50 10.52 56.20
CA SER A 4 -7.72 9.77 55.00
C SER A 4 -7.34 10.64 53.77
N SER A 5 -6.22 10.33 53.15
CA SER A 5 -5.87 10.89 51.83
C SER A 5 -6.77 10.27 50.73
N THR A 6 -7.77 10.99 50.36
CA THR A 6 -8.56 10.70 49.13
C THR A 6 -7.65 10.83 47.91
N ARG A 7 -7.18 9.70 47.39
CA ARG A 7 -6.46 9.60 46.14
C ARG A 7 -7.42 10.04 45.02
N ALA A 8 -7.30 11.27 44.55
CA ALA A 8 -8.02 11.75 43.40
C ALA A 8 -7.71 10.83 42.22
N ALA A 9 -8.70 10.15 41.73
CA ALA A 9 -8.62 9.36 40.52
C ALA A 9 -8.27 10.31 39.36
N SER A 10 -7.18 10.01 38.66
CA SER A 10 -6.75 10.75 37.49
C SER A 10 -7.86 10.78 36.42
N PRO A 11 -8.05 11.91 35.71
CA PRO A 11 -9.11 12.07 34.70
C PRO A 11 -8.96 11.18 33.45
N GLU A 12 -7.93 10.34 33.41
CA GLU A 12 -7.63 9.47 32.25
C GLU A 12 -8.50 8.22 32.10
N ALA A 13 -9.40 7.92 33.04
CA ALA A 13 -10.05 6.60 33.11
C ALA A 13 -11.46 6.48 32.52
N SER A 14 -12.03 7.48 31.87
CA SER A 14 -13.44 7.37 31.41
C SER A 14 -13.81 8.08 30.11
N VAL A 15 -12.97 8.04 29.07
CA VAL A 15 -13.53 8.14 27.70
C VAL A 15 -14.07 6.76 27.38
N LEU A 16 -15.32 6.49 27.73
CA LEU A 16 -16.06 5.28 27.39
C LEU A 16 -15.98 5.13 25.87
N LYS A 17 -15.14 4.17 25.42
CA LYS A 17 -14.96 3.82 24.02
C LYS A 17 -16.30 3.36 23.47
N ASN A 18 -16.99 4.23 22.71
CA ASN A 18 -18.26 3.88 22.10
C ASN A 18 -17.99 2.84 20.98
N PRO A 19 -18.42 1.57 21.13
CA PRO A 19 -18.11 0.51 20.18
C PRO A 19 -18.63 0.81 18.77
N ARG A 20 -19.69 1.61 18.66
CA ARG A 20 -20.29 2.02 17.37
C ARG A 20 -19.39 3.04 16.65
N GLU A 21 -18.78 3.96 17.39
CA GLU A 21 -17.86 4.95 16.80
C GLU A 21 -16.54 4.32 16.38
N ALA A 22 -15.99 3.42 17.22
CA ALA A 22 -14.81 2.64 16.87
C ALA A 22 -15.03 1.80 15.59
N ARG A 23 -16.18 1.13 15.47
CA ARG A 23 -16.53 0.36 14.27
C ARG A 23 -16.69 1.25 13.04
N ARG A 24 -17.30 2.43 13.15
CA ARG A 24 -17.43 3.38 12.03
C ARG A 24 -16.06 3.92 11.59
N ALA A 25 -15.19 4.24 12.54
CA ALA A 25 -13.82 4.67 12.24
C ALA A 25 -13.03 3.57 11.51
N SER A 26 -13.10 2.32 11.95
CA SER A 26 -12.43 1.19 11.30
C SER A 26 -12.97 0.92 9.90
N ILE A 27 -14.30 0.98 9.69
CA ILE A 27 -14.91 0.82 8.37
C ILE A 27 -14.50 1.98 7.44
N GLY A 28 -14.53 3.22 7.94
CA GLY A 28 -14.10 4.38 7.15
C GLY A 28 -12.63 4.30 6.75
N SER A 29 -11.76 3.83 7.65
CA SER A 29 -10.34 3.61 7.37
C SER A 29 -10.10 2.47 6.38
N TYR A 30 -10.84 1.36 6.52
CA TYR A 30 -10.80 0.24 5.56
C TYR A 30 -11.22 0.69 4.15
N LEU A 31 -12.35 1.41 4.03
CA LEU A 31 -12.84 1.89 2.73
C LEU A 31 -11.90 2.92 2.12
N GLY A 32 -11.30 3.81 2.93
CA GLY A 32 -10.27 4.73 2.44
C GLY A 32 -9.07 3.99 1.86
N ALA A 33 -8.52 3.02 2.60
CA ALA A 33 -7.43 2.17 2.13
C ALA A 33 -7.82 1.37 0.86
N THR A 34 -9.06 0.86 0.79
CA THR A 34 -9.56 0.14 -0.39
C THR A 34 -9.53 1.02 -1.63
N LEU A 35 -9.93 2.28 -1.51
CA LEU A 35 -9.93 3.22 -2.62
C LEU A 35 -8.54 3.64 -3.05
N GLU A 36 -7.68 3.96 -2.08
CA GLU A 36 -6.28 4.30 -2.34
C GLU A 36 -5.62 3.18 -3.15
N PHE A 37 -5.78 1.93 -2.71
CA PHE A 37 -5.18 0.79 -3.38
C PHE A 37 -5.87 0.45 -4.71
N TYR A 38 -7.18 0.67 -4.85
CA TYR A 38 -7.84 0.55 -6.14
C TYR A 38 -7.18 1.44 -7.19
N ASP A 39 -7.07 2.74 -6.92
CA ASP A 39 -6.48 3.71 -7.84
C ASP A 39 -5.00 3.38 -8.15
N PHE A 40 -4.31 2.84 -7.17
CA PHE A 40 -2.92 2.44 -7.33
C PHE A 40 -2.77 1.21 -8.22
N VAL A 41 -3.60 0.19 -7.98
CA VAL A 41 -3.55 -1.09 -8.72
C VAL A 41 -4.10 -0.93 -10.13
N ILE A 42 -5.13 -0.09 -10.38
CA ILE A 42 -5.56 0.17 -11.76
C ILE A 42 -4.43 0.77 -12.60
N TYR A 43 -3.67 1.72 -12.02
CA TYR A 43 -2.53 2.29 -12.75
C TYR A 43 -1.40 1.27 -12.93
N SER A 44 -1.07 0.50 -11.89
CA SER A 44 -0.06 -0.55 -11.94
C SER A 44 -0.38 -1.60 -13.00
N THR A 45 -1.64 -2.07 -13.03
CA THR A 45 -2.14 -3.00 -14.03
C THR A 45 -2.12 -2.38 -15.44
N ALA A 46 -2.60 -1.15 -15.58
CA ALA A 46 -2.57 -0.44 -16.85
C ALA A 46 -1.14 -0.26 -17.39
N SER A 47 -0.18 0.08 -16.50
CA SER A 47 1.23 0.24 -16.89
C SER A 47 1.86 -1.05 -17.40
N ALA A 48 1.35 -2.19 -16.96
CA ALA A 48 1.81 -3.50 -17.41
C ALA A 48 1.22 -3.91 -18.77
N ILE A 49 -0.08 -3.58 -19.04
CA ILE A 49 -0.83 -4.20 -20.14
C ILE A 49 -1.32 -3.24 -21.23
N VAL A 50 -1.48 -1.94 -20.96
CA VAL A 50 -2.16 -1.00 -21.88
C VAL A 50 -1.37 0.30 -22.12
N LEU A 51 -0.84 0.94 -21.08
CA LEU A 51 -0.22 2.25 -21.22
C LEU A 51 0.95 2.29 -22.20
N PRO A 52 1.78 1.22 -22.35
CA PRO A 52 2.81 1.19 -23.39
C PRO A 52 2.25 1.42 -24.79
N ALA A 53 1.14 0.77 -25.13
CA ALA A 53 0.52 0.90 -26.45
C ALA A 53 -0.19 2.24 -26.64
N VAL A 54 -0.79 2.83 -25.58
CA VAL A 54 -1.58 4.06 -25.68
C VAL A 54 -0.72 5.33 -25.64
N PHE A 55 0.29 5.38 -24.77
CA PHE A 55 1.08 6.58 -24.51
C PHE A 55 2.48 6.57 -25.15
N PHE A 56 2.93 5.39 -25.59
CA PHE A 56 4.24 5.18 -26.18
C PHE A 56 4.17 4.46 -27.51
N ALA A 57 3.07 4.68 -28.27
CA ALA A 57 2.92 4.16 -29.62
C ALA A 57 4.08 4.64 -30.51
N GLY A 58 4.66 3.72 -31.32
CA GLY A 58 5.82 4.01 -32.17
C GLY A 58 7.19 3.92 -31.48
N ILE A 59 7.24 3.65 -30.17
CA ILE A 59 8.47 3.31 -29.42
C ILE A 59 8.57 1.79 -29.33
N GLU A 60 9.82 1.28 -29.28
CA GLU A 60 10.05 -0.16 -29.09
C GLU A 60 9.28 -0.66 -27.84
N PRO A 61 8.54 -1.80 -27.94
CA PRO A 61 7.62 -2.24 -26.88
C PRO A 61 8.27 -2.41 -25.50
N GLY A 62 9.52 -2.88 -25.44
CA GLY A 62 10.27 -3.01 -24.19
C GLY A 62 10.55 -1.65 -23.53
N LEU A 63 10.92 -0.66 -24.32
CA LEU A 63 11.17 0.71 -23.84
C LEU A 63 9.85 1.38 -23.42
N GLY A 64 8.75 1.17 -24.13
CA GLY A 64 7.42 1.67 -23.75
C GLY A 64 6.97 1.13 -22.40
N ALA A 65 7.22 -0.15 -22.09
CA ALA A 65 6.94 -0.74 -20.78
C ALA A 65 7.81 -0.10 -19.68
N VAL A 66 9.09 0.08 -19.92
CA VAL A 66 10.01 0.73 -18.97
C VAL A 66 9.55 2.17 -18.68
N LEU A 67 9.17 2.95 -19.68
CA LEU A 67 8.68 4.32 -19.50
C LEU A 67 7.37 4.33 -18.67
N SER A 68 6.46 3.39 -18.89
CA SER A 68 5.24 3.24 -18.08
C SER A 68 5.57 2.95 -16.61
N TYR A 69 6.59 2.14 -16.33
CA TYR A 69 7.05 1.86 -14.98
C TYR A 69 7.80 3.04 -14.34
N VAL A 70 8.51 3.85 -15.13
CA VAL A 70 9.12 5.11 -14.66
C VAL A 70 8.02 6.07 -14.17
N ILE A 71 6.92 6.18 -14.90
CA ILE A 71 5.79 7.03 -14.48
C ILE A 71 5.12 6.46 -13.22
N LEU A 72 5.00 5.13 -13.10
CA LEU A 72 4.53 4.49 -11.88
C LEU A 72 5.44 4.87 -10.69
N ALA A 73 6.75 4.78 -10.87
CA ALA A 73 7.73 5.15 -9.85
C ALA A 73 7.66 6.63 -9.47
N ALA A 74 7.44 7.55 -10.43
CA ALA A 74 7.27 8.98 -10.15
C ALA A 74 6.12 9.25 -9.17
N GLY A 75 4.99 8.53 -9.30
CA GLY A 75 3.90 8.60 -8.36
C GLY A 75 4.30 8.16 -6.93
N TYR A 76 5.14 7.13 -6.79
CA TYR A 76 5.65 6.71 -5.48
C TYR A 76 6.65 7.71 -4.90
N VAL A 77 7.54 8.28 -5.72
CA VAL A 77 8.52 9.30 -5.28
C VAL A 77 7.83 10.56 -4.75
N ALA A 78 6.65 10.88 -5.26
CA ALA A 78 5.85 12.01 -4.81
C ALA A 78 5.19 11.80 -3.43
N ARG A 79 5.01 10.57 -2.94
CA ARG A 79 4.32 10.25 -1.68
C ARG A 79 4.98 10.84 -0.43
N PRO A 80 6.30 10.78 -0.21
CA PRO A 80 6.94 11.43 0.93
C PRO A 80 6.68 12.94 0.98
N ILE A 81 6.64 13.62 -0.16
CA ILE A 81 6.28 15.05 -0.25
C ILE A 81 4.86 15.26 0.26
N GLY A 82 3.93 14.41 -0.17
CA GLY A 82 2.54 14.42 0.29
C GLY A 82 2.43 14.20 1.80
N ALA A 83 3.18 13.25 2.37
CA ALA A 83 3.21 13.00 3.81
C ALA A 83 3.63 14.25 4.60
N ILE A 84 4.60 15.00 4.09
CA ILE A 84 5.06 16.25 4.71
C ILE A 84 3.98 17.35 4.59
N VAL A 85 3.46 17.56 3.39
CA VAL A 85 2.49 18.63 3.11
C VAL A 85 1.18 18.38 3.88
N PHE A 86 0.56 17.22 3.69
CA PHE A 86 -0.72 16.91 4.33
C PHE A 86 -0.59 16.61 5.82
N GLY A 87 0.57 16.14 6.29
CA GLY A 87 0.88 16.06 7.72
C GLY A 87 0.86 17.43 8.37
N HIS A 88 1.57 18.39 7.80
CA HIS A 88 1.63 19.77 8.32
C HIS A 88 0.26 20.47 8.35
N PHE A 89 -0.49 20.39 7.25
CA PHE A 89 -1.83 20.98 7.18
C PHE A 89 -2.86 20.19 8.00
N GLY A 90 -2.69 18.88 8.14
CA GLY A 90 -3.57 18.02 8.94
C GLY A 90 -3.53 18.37 10.43
N ASP A 91 -2.37 18.73 10.93
CA ASP A 91 -2.20 19.17 12.33
C ASP A 91 -2.77 20.59 12.58
N ARG A 92 -2.95 21.41 11.53
CA ARG A 92 -3.49 22.78 11.64
C ARG A 92 -4.96 22.90 11.29
N LEU A 93 -5.43 22.22 10.26
CA LEU A 93 -6.78 22.39 9.68
C LEU A 93 -7.73 21.24 10.06
N GLY A 94 -7.23 20.22 10.78
CA GLY A 94 -7.97 19.03 11.16
C GLY A 94 -7.71 17.84 10.21
N ARG A 95 -7.48 16.68 10.79
CA ARG A 95 -7.13 15.45 10.05
C ARG A 95 -8.25 15.02 9.11
N ARG A 96 -9.52 15.10 9.55
CA ARG A 96 -10.69 14.76 8.73
C ARG A 96 -10.75 15.58 7.44
N ARG A 97 -10.55 16.91 7.53
CA ARG A 97 -10.61 17.79 6.36
C ARG A 97 -9.52 17.46 5.35
N MET A 98 -8.31 17.21 5.83
CA MET A 98 -7.19 16.83 4.96
C MET A 98 -7.42 15.49 4.27
N LEU A 99 -7.92 14.50 4.99
CA LEU A 99 -8.25 13.20 4.43
C LEU A 99 -9.34 13.27 3.35
N VAL A 100 -10.36 14.11 3.51
CA VAL A 100 -11.37 14.34 2.47
C VAL A 100 -10.75 15.05 1.26
N LEU A 101 -9.90 16.05 1.50
CA LEU A 101 -9.23 16.80 0.43
C LEU A 101 -8.31 15.90 -0.40
N THR A 102 -7.51 15.05 0.25
CA THR A 102 -6.62 14.10 -0.44
C THR A 102 -7.41 13.11 -1.30
N MET A 103 -8.54 12.59 -0.81
CA MET A 103 -9.41 11.71 -1.59
C MET A 103 -10.02 12.41 -2.80
N ILE A 104 -10.44 13.68 -2.67
CA ILE A 104 -10.96 14.47 -3.80
C ILE A 104 -9.87 14.69 -4.85
N ILE A 105 -8.67 15.10 -4.43
CA ILE A 105 -7.54 15.32 -5.36
C ILE A 105 -7.18 14.03 -6.08
N MET A 106 -7.09 12.92 -5.35
CA MET A 106 -6.78 11.60 -5.90
C MET A 106 -7.83 11.18 -6.93
N GLY A 107 -9.13 11.30 -6.59
CA GLY A 107 -10.21 10.92 -7.49
C GLY A 107 -10.27 11.77 -8.76
N ILE A 108 -10.10 13.10 -8.64
CA ILE A 108 -10.03 13.98 -9.81
C ILE A 108 -8.84 13.60 -10.69
N ALA A 109 -7.67 13.34 -10.11
CA ALA A 109 -6.49 12.95 -10.88
C ALA A 109 -6.68 11.59 -11.57
N SER A 110 -7.33 10.61 -10.91
CA SER A 110 -7.64 9.30 -11.51
C SER A 110 -8.58 9.44 -12.71
N VAL A 111 -9.67 10.19 -12.56
CA VAL A 111 -10.60 10.45 -13.66
C VAL A 111 -9.91 11.22 -14.79
N ALA A 112 -9.08 12.21 -14.44
CA ALA A 112 -8.31 12.98 -15.43
C ALA A 112 -7.37 12.09 -16.25
N ILE A 113 -6.70 11.11 -15.61
CA ILE A 113 -5.90 10.10 -16.34
C ILE A 113 -6.78 9.35 -17.35
N GLY A 114 -7.99 8.94 -16.96
CA GLY A 114 -8.92 8.22 -17.84
C GLY A 114 -9.40 9.03 -19.06
N VAL A 115 -9.28 10.35 -19.08
CA VAL A 115 -9.69 11.20 -20.20
C VAL A 115 -8.52 11.76 -21.01
N ILE A 116 -7.26 11.43 -20.69
CA ILE A 116 -6.10 11.87 -21.47
C ILE A 116 -6.20 11.31 -22.90
N PRO A 117 -6.02 12.15 -23.95
CA PRO A 117 -5.88 11.66 -25.31
C PRO A 117 -4.62 10.78 -25.48
N SER A 118 -4.65 9.83 -26.43
CA SER A 118 -3.50 8.97 -26.73
C SER A 118 -2.32 9.75 -27.33
N SER A 119 -1.14 9.13 -27.35
CA SER A 119 0.03 9.71 -28.03
C SER A 119 -0.17 9.88 -29.54
N GLU A 120 -1.07 9.13 -30.15
CA GLU A 120 -1.43 9.31 -31.57
C GLU A 120 -2.15 10.65 -31.81
N ALA A 121 -2.94 11.12 -30.81
CA ALA A 121 -3.70 12.36 -30.94
C ALA A 121 -2.90 13.62 -30.58
N ILE A 122 -2.06 13.57 -29.52
CA ILE A 122 -1.37 14.76 -28.97
C ILE A 122 0.16 14.56 -28.81
N GLY A 123 0.70 13.49 -29.38
CA GLY A 123 2.14 13.19 -29.34
C GLY A 123 2.67 13.00 -27.89
N GLY A 124 3.90 13.41 -27.66
CA GLY A 124 4.56 13.28 -26.36
C GLY A 124 3.89 14.06 -25.22
N ALA A 125 3.02 15.03 -25.50
CA ALA A 125 2.28 15.76 -24.48
C ALA A 125 1.40 14.81 -23.65
N ALA A 126 0.88 13.72 -24.22
CA ALA A 126 0.12 12.70 -23.52
C ALA A 126 0.89 12.12 -22.33
N ALA A 127 2.16 11.73 -22.54
CA ALA A 127 3.01 11.19 -21.48
C ALA A 127 3.32 12.23 -20.40
N VAL A 128 3.58 13.48 -20.78
CA VAL A 128 3.85 14.57 -19.82
C VAL A 128 2.62 14.81 -18.91
N ILE A 129 1.43 14.89 -19.49
CA ILE A 129 0.18 15.07 -18.75
C ILE A 129 -0.05 13.89 -17.80
N LEU A 130 0.21 12.66 -18.26
CA LEU A 130 0.12 11.46 -17.45
C LEU A 130 1.05 11.52 -16.23
N VAL A 131 2.32 11.94 -16.42
CA VAL A 131 3.30 12.13 -15.32
C VAL A 131 2.77 13.16 -14.31
N VAL A 132 2.25 14.31 -14.77
CA VAL A 132 1.74 15.37 -13.90
C VAL A 132 0.61 14.84 -13.01
N PHE A 133 -0.39 14.19 -13.59
CA PHE A 133 -1.49 13.62 -12.79
C PHE A 133 -1.00 12.52 -11.87
N ARG A 134 -0.03 11.72 -12.28
CA ARG A 134 0.56 10.66 -11.44
C ARG A 134 1.31 11.23 -10.22
N VAL A 135 2.03 12.31 -10.39
CA VAL A 135 2.69 13.04 -9.28
C VAL A 135 1.64 13.64 -8.34
N ILE A 136 0.59 14.27 -8.87
CA ILE A 136 -0.52 14.80 -8.07
C ILE A 136 -1.19 13.70 -7.24
N GLN A 137 -1.49 12.53 -7.82
CA GLN A 137 -2.00 11.36 -7.10
C GLN A 137 -1.04 10.92 -5.99
N GLY A 138 0.26 10.81 -6.29
CA GLY A 138 1.27 10.42 -5.33
C GLY A 138 1.32 11.37 -4.12
N ILE A 139 1.29 12.68 -4.36
CA ILE A 139 1.24 13.70 -3.30
C ILE A 139 -0.03 13.52 -2.45
N ALA A 140 -1.20 13.32 -3.07
CA ALA A 140 -2.46 13.15 -2.35
C ALA A 140 -2.43 11.93 -1.41
N VAL A 141 -1.92 10.78 -1.87
CA VAL A 141 -1.87 9.51 -1.12
C VAL A 141 -0.92 9.58 0.09
N GLY A 142 0.15 10.40 0.01
CA GLY A 142 1.22 10.41 1.01
C GLY A 142 0.78 10.66 2.45
N GLY A 143 -0.32 11.37 2.68
CA GLY A 143 -0.80 11.75 4.02
C GLY A 143 -1.85 10.82 4.64
N GLU A 144 -2.36 9.82 3.93
CA GLU A 144 -3.58 9.11 4.33
C GLU A 144 -3.36 7.89 5.23
N TRP A 145 -2.45 7.00 4.88
CA TRP A 145 -2.34 5.66 5.47
C TRP A 145 -2.04 5.63 6.98
N ALA A 146 -1.12 6.49 7.45
CA ALA A 146 -0.69 6.50 8.85
C ALA A 146 -1.84 6.85 9.80
N GLY A 147 -2.66 7.84 9.42
CA GLY A 147 -3.81 8.26 10.21
C GLY A 147 -4.86 7.17 10.35
N ALA A 148 -5.17 6.50 9.25
CA ALA A 148 -6.14 5.42 9.23
C ALA A 148 -5.70 4.22 10.07
N SER A 149 -4.45 3.78 9.93
CA SER A 149 -3.92 2.61 10.63
C SER A 149 -3.78 2.84 12.13
N LEU A 150 -3.24 3.97 12.54
CA LEU A 150 -3.07 4.30 13.96
C LEU A 150 -4.41 4.50 14.66
N MET A 151 -5.38 5.17 14.02
CA MET A 151 -6.71 5.33 14.59
C MET A 151 -7.35 3.97 14.92
N SER A 152 -7.21 2.98 14.05
CA SER A 152 -7.74 1.63 14.29
C SER A 152 -7.01 0.90 15.42
N ILE A 153 -5.67 1.00 15.47
CA ILE A 153 -4.82 0.32 16.46
C ILE A 153 -4.99 0.92 17.86
N GLU A 154 -5.08 2.24 17.98
CA GLU A 154 -5.17 2.96 19.26
C GLU A 154 -6.52 2.76 19.96
N HIS A 155 -7.60 2.54 19.20
CA HIS A 155 -8.92 2.21 19.76
C HIS A 155 -9.08 0.72 20.11
N ALA A 156 -8.15 -0.14 19.70
CA ALA A 156 -8.23 -1.59 19.97
C ALA A 156 -7.65 -1.96 21.35
N GLU A 157 -8.17 -3.04 21.93
CA GLU A 157 -7.55 -3.69 23.08
C GLU A 157 -6.14 -4.17 22.73
N GLN A 158 -5.22 -4.14 23.69
CA GLN A 158 -3.80 -4.50 23.46
C GLN A 158 -3.61 -5.90 22.85
N LYS A 159 -4.47 -6.85 23.22
CA LYS A 159 -4.47 -8.24 22.71
C LYS A 159 -5.02 -8.36 21.28
N ARG A 160 -5.64 -7.31 20.72
CA ARG A 160 -6.29 -7.30 19.39
C ARG A 160 -5.73 -6.24 18.44
N ARG A 161 -4.62 -5.62 18.80
CA ARG A 161 -4.00 -4.56 17.98
C ARG A 161 -3.54 -5.06 16.62
N GLY A 162 -3.09 -6.31 16.50
CA GLY A 162 -2.74 -6.92 15.23
C GLY A 162 -3.94 -7.01 14.29
N ILE A 163 -5.06 -7.57 14.77
CA ILE A 163 -6.30 -7.66 13.98
C ILE A 163 -6.82 -6.26 13.60
N ALA A 164 -6.78 -5.29 14.52
CA ALA A 164 -7.25 -3.94 14.26
C ALA A 164 -6.45 -3.24 13.15
N GLY A 165 -5.13 -3.40 13.16
CA GLY A 165 -4.25 -2.93 12.08
C GLY A 165 -4.49 -3.67 10.77
N ALA A 166 -4.71 -4.99 10.84
CA ALA A 166 -4.94 -5.83 9.68
C ALA A 166 -6.28 -5.55 8.97
N ILE A 167 -7.32 -5.08 9.69
CA ILE A 167 -8.56 -4.62 9.06
C ILE A 167 -8.28 -3.48 8.08
N VAL A 168 -7.50 -2.50 8.47
CA VAL A 168 -7.11 -1.39 7.57
C VAL A 168 -6.21 -1.91 6.46
N GLN A 169 -5.24 -2.76 6.80
CA GLN A 169 -4.30 -3.34 5.85
C GLN A 169 -4.98 -4.23 4.80
N SER A 170 -6.09 -4.90 5.15
CA SER A 170 -6.89 -5.70 4.21
C SER A 170 -7.63 -4.84 3.17
N GLY A 171 -7.75 -3.53 3.38
CA GLY A 171 -8.19 -2.59 2.36
C GLY A 171 -7.32 -2.64 1.10
N GLY A 172 -6.00 -2.84 1.24
CA GLY A 172 -5.08 -2.99 0.11
C GLY A 172 -5.47 -4.10 -0.85
N PRO A 173 -5.47 -5.37 -0.42
CA PRO A 173 -5.91 -6.47 -1.29
C PRO A 173 -7.38 -6.34 -1.73
N SER A 174 -8.27 -5.70 -0.95
CA SER A 174 -9.65 -5.45 -1.39
C SER A 174 -9.72 -4.48 -2.57
N GLY A 175 -8.96 -3.39 -2.53
CA GLY A 175 -8.80 -2.47 -3.66
C GLY A 175 -8.18 -3.16 -4.88
N ALA A 176 -7.19 -4.04 -4.65
CA ALA A 176 -6.57 -4.83 -5.71
C ALA A 176 -7.55 -5.81 -6.36
N VAL A 177 -8.45 -6.46 -5.58
CA VAL A 177 -9.53 -7.30 -6.14
C VAL A 177 -10.42 -6.49 -7.07
N LEU A 178 -10.91 -5.32 -6.60
CA LEU A 178 -11.78 -4.47 -7.42
C LEU A 178 -11.08 -4.02 -8.70
N ALA A 179 -9.82 -3.58 -8.61
CA ALA A 179 -9.04 -3.12 -9.74
C ALA A 179 -8.79 -4.23 -10.77
N THR A 180 -8.34 -5.40 -10.32
CA THR A 180 -8.04 -6.53 -11.20
C THR A 180 -9.31 -7.13 -11.83
N LEU A 181 -10.43 -7.15 -11.08
CA LEU A 181 -11.74 -7.57 -11.63
C LEU A 181 -12.22 -6.63 -12.75
N VAL A 182 -12.16 -5.30 -12.52
CA VAL A 182 -12.56 -4.34 -13.55
C VAL A 182 -11.66 -4.49 -14.77
N PHE A 183 -10.34 -4.63 -14.62
CA PHE A 183 -9.44 -4.87 -15.74
C PHE A 183 -9.69 -6.21 -16.41
N ALA A 184 -9.99 -7.29 -15.66
CA ALA A 184 -10.33 -8.58 -16.25
C ALA A 184 -11.58 -8.51 -17.13
N LEU A 185 -12.63 -7.79 -16.67
CA LEU A 185 -13.85 -7.57 -17.45
C LEU A 185 -13.60 -6.75 -18.72
N VAL A 186 -12.81 -5.67 -18.62
CA VAL A 186 -12.49 -4.83 -19.79
C VAL A 186 -11.59 -5.58 -20.78
N SER A 187 -10.74 -6.47 -20.29
CA SER A 187 -9.84 -7.31 -21.11
C SER A 187 -10.58 -8.40 -21.89
N LEU A 188 -11.88 -8.56 -21.70
CA LEU A 188 -12.73 -9.39 -22.57
C LEU A 188 -13.10 -8.69 -23.90
N MET A 189 -12.87 -7.37 -23.98
CA MET A 189 -13.04 -6.63 -25.22
C MET A 189 -11.97 -7.02 -26.24
N PRO A 190 -12.27 -6.91 -27.57
CA PRO A 190 -11.22 -6.98 -28.59
C PRO A 190 -10.07 -6.01 -28.29
N GLN A 191 -8.84 -6.41 -28.59
CA GLN A 191 -7.62 -5.67 -28.23
C GLN A 191 -7.60 -4.24 -28.79
N ASP A 192 -8.10 -4.05 -30.00
CA ASP A 192 -8.28 -2.75 -30.63
C ASP A 192 -9.21 -1.82 -29.84
N GLN A 193 -10.35 -2.36 -29.38
CA GLN A 193 -11.31 -1.60 -28.55
C GLN A 193 -10.75 -1.33 -27.14
N LEU A 194 -10.04 -2.29 -26.57
CA LEU A 194 -9.38 -2.11 -25.29
C LEU A 194 -8.38 -0.94 -25.34
N ILE A 195 -7.52 -0.90 -26.37
CA ILE A 195 -6.51 0.16 -26.56
C ILE A 195 -7.17 1.49 -26.94
N ALA A 196 -8.21 1.47 -27.82
CA ALA A 196 -8.85 2.70 -28.27
C ALA A 196 -9.61 3.41 -27.13
N TRP A 197 -10.36 2.66 -26.31
CA TRP A 197 -11.22 3.27 -25.30
C TRP A 197 -11.35 2.47 -24.00
N GLY A 198 -11.36 1.14 -24.04
CA GLY A 198 -11.69 0.26 -22.91
C GLY A 198 -10.84 0.50 -21.67
N TRP A 199 -9.56 0.83 -21.82
CA TRP A 199 -8.63 1.10 -20.72
C TRP A 199 -9.04 2.31 -19.84
N ARG A 200 -9.91 3.18 -20.34
CA ARG A 200 -10.42 4.35 -19.59
C ARG A 200 -11.42 3.96 -18.51
N ILE A 201 -12.17 2.87 -18.72
CA ILE A 201 -13.25 2.43 -17.83
C ILE A 201 -12.79 2.27 -16.39
N PRO A 202 -11.67 1.58 -16.07
CA PRO A 202 -11.18 1.44 -14.70
C PRO A 202 -10.90 2.80 -14.03
N PHE A 203 -10.31 3.75 -14.75
CA PHE A 203 -10.02 5.08 -14.23
C PHE A 203 -11.29 5.92 -14.02
N LEU A 204 -12.25 5.86 -14.92
CA LEU A 204 -13.53 6.56 -14.79
C LEU A 204 -14.39 5.96 -13.67
N ALA A 205 -14.29 4.66 -13.41
CA ALA A 205 -14.95 3.98 -12.31
C ALA A 205 -14.46 4.48 -10.93
N SER A 206 -13.24 5.03 -10.84
CA SER A 206 -12.73 5.67 -9.61
C SER A 206 -13.67 6.77 -9.11
N ALA A 207 -14.35 7.49 -10.00
CA ALA A 207 -15.30 8.53 -9.62
C ALA A 207 -16.40 8.01 -8.69
N VAL A 208 -16.96 6.84 -8.99
CA VAL A 208 -18.00 6.21 -8.17
C VAL A 208 -17.45 5.82 -6.79
N LEU A 209 -16.26 5.22 -6.78
CA LEU A 209 -15.63 4.78 -5.54
C LEU A 209 -15.27 5.98 -4.63
N VAL A 210 -14.76 7.05 -5.22
CA VAL A 210 -14.42 8.30 -4.50
C VAL A 210 -15.67 8.94 -3.88
N VAL A 211 -16.79 9.00 -4.61
CA VAL A 211 -18.06 9.50 -4.06
C VAL A 211 -18.51 8.65 -2.87
N VAL A 212 -18.48 7.33 -2.99
CA VAL A 212 -18.82 6.41 -1.89
C VAL A 212 -17.94 6.65 -0.67
N ALA A 213 -16.62 6.80 -0.86
CA ALA A 213 -15.71 7.02 0.26
C ALA A 213 -15.91 8.38 0.93
N ILE A 214 -16.13 9.43 0.16
CA ILE A 214 -16.41 10.76 0.71
C ILE A 214 -17.69 10.70 1.56
N VAL A 215 -18.76 10.08 1.06
CA VAL A 215 -20.03 9.94 1.79
C VAL A 215 -19.82 9.20 3.11
N VAL A 216 -19.11 8.07 3.10
CA VAL A 216 -18.81 7.31 4.32
C VAL A 216 -17.95 8.13 5.29
N ARG A 217 -16.94 8.85 4.79
CA ARG A 217 -16.01 9.61 5.62
C ARG A 217 -16.62 10.89 6.21
N LEU A 218 -17.57 11.51 5.53
CA LEU A 218 -18.36 12.62 6.08
C LEU A 218 -19.19 12.20 7.30
N GLY A 219 -19.53 10.91 7.43
CA GLY A 219 -20.20 10.33 8.58
C GLY A 219 -19.30 10.01 9.79
N VAL A 220 -17.97 10.11 9.65
CA VAL A 220 -17.00 9.83 10.74
C VAL A 220 -16.70 11.14 11.48
N LYS A 221 -16.79 11.12 12.84
CA LYS A 221 -16.43 12.27 13.68
C LYS A 221 -14.91 12.43 13.77
N GLU A 222 -14.45 13.66 14.03
CA GLU A 222 -13.04 13.95 14.34
C GLU A 222 -12.57 13.15 15.58
N SER A 223 -11.29 12.79 15.62
CA SER A 223 -10.70 12.05 16.74
C SER A 223 -10.85 12.81 18.05
N PRO A 224 -11.33 12.20 19.15
CA PRO A 224 -11.41 12.83 20.46
C PRO A 224 -10.03 13.33 20.95
N GLU A 225 -8.96 12.63 20.59
CA GLU A 225 -7.58 13.00 20.95
C GLU A 225 -7.13 14.28 20.21
N PHE A 226 -7.53 14.44 18.94
CA PHE A 226 -7.27 15.67 18.19
C PHE A 226 -7.99 16.86 18.82
N VAL A 227 -9.26 16.69 19.16
CA VAL A 227 -10.07 17.74 19.82
C VAL A 227 -9.49 18.10 21.20
N ALA A 228 -8.94 17.14 21.93
CA ALA A 228 -8.29 17.38 23.22
C ALA A 228 -6.93 18.12 23.06
N THR A 229 -6.15 17.77 22.03
CA THR A 229 -4.84 18.41 21.73
C THR A 229 -5.03 19.82 21.19
N GLU A 230 -6.04 20.08 20.40
CA GLU A 230 -6.40 21.43 19.91
C GLU A 230 -6.73 22.37 21.08
N ARG A 231 -7.37 21.85 22.13
CA ARG A 231 -7.67 22.63 23.37
C ARG A 231 -6.46 22.91 24.26
N SER A 232 -5.37 22.12 24.13
CA SER A 232 -4.20 22.22 25.01
C SER A 232 -3.06 23.10 24.48
N GLU A 233 -3.21 23.75 23.31
CA GLU A 233 -2.19 24.59 22.64
C GLU A 233 -0.79 23.94 22.47
N GLN A 234 -0.64 22.64 22.68
CA GLN A 234 0.64 21.92 22.63
C GLN A 234 0.88 21.24 21.28
N VAL A 235 0.65 21.93 20.18
CA VAL A 235 1.05 21.41 18.87
C VAL A 235 2.55 21.61 18.69
N ALA A 236 3.32 20.52 18.65
CA ALA A 236 4.75 20.58 18.43
C ALA A 236 5.07 21.30 17.10
N ARG A 237 6.00 22.27 17.17
CA ARG A 237 6.28 23.17 16.03
C ARG A 237 6.81 22.50 14.77
N VAL A 238 7.46 21.34 14.83
CA VAL A 238 7.85 20.51 13.65
C VAL A 238 8.10 19.05 14.09
N PRO A 239 7.12 18.14 14.02
CA PRO A 239 7.29 16.73 14.44
C PRO A 239 8.33 15.95 13.62
N LEU A 240 8.57 16.36 12.39
CA LEU A 240 9.50 15.71 11.45
C LEU A 240 10.94 15.68 11.93
N LEU A 241 11.49 16.85 12.29
CA LEU A 241 12.88 16.97 12.71
C LEU A 241 13.14 16.22 14.00
N SER A 242 12.21 16.28 14.97
CA SER A 242 12.31 15.54 16.23
C SER A 242 12.22 14.02 16.03
N THR A 243 11.38 13.55 15.11
CA THR A 243 11.26 12.12 14.80
C THR A 243 12.58 11.58 14.21
N PHE A 244 13.19 12.29 13.27
CA PHE A 244 14.46 11.86 12.70
C PHE A 244 15.62 11.99 13.71
N ALA A 245 15.66 13.04 14.51
CA ALA A 245 16.72 13.23 15.49
C ALA A 245 16.66 12.20 16.63
N GLU A 246 15.47 11.89 17.14
CA GLU A 246 15.30 11.04 18.32
C GLU A 246 15.06 9.55 17.98
N ASN A 247 14.47 9.25 16.81
CA ASN A 247 13.97 7.90 16.46
C ASN A 247 14.48 7.38 15.10
N TRP A 248 15.59 7.89 14.57
CA TRP A 248 16.11 7.50 13.25
C TRP A 248 16.34 6.00 13.12
N THR A 249 16.80 5.35 14.21
CA THR A 249 17.00 3.88 14.23
C THR A 249 15.69 3.13 14.01
N SER A 250 14.59 3.57 14.64
CA SER A 250 13.26 2.98 14.42
C SER A 250 12.78 3.19 12.98
N VAL A 251 13.01 4.40 12.41
CA VAL A 251 12.67 4.68 11.01
C VAL A 251 13.41 3.72 10.07
N VAL A 252 14.73 3.58 10.22
CA VAL A 252 15.53 2.70 9.37
C VAL A 252 15.10 1.23 9.52
N LEU A 253 14.90 0.75 10.74
CA LEU A 253 14.48 -0.64 10.97
C LEU A 253 13.09 -0.93 10.38
N VAL A 254 12.16 0.01 10.47
CA VAL A 254 10.83 -0.11 9.85
C VAL A 254 10.94 -0.12 8.32
N VAL A 255 11.73 0.80 7.75
CA VAL A 255 11.95 0.85 6.30
C VAL A 255 12.52 -0.48 5.81
N LEU A 256 13.61 -0.95 6.40
CA LEU A 256 14.26 -2.22 6.02
C LEU A 256 13.31 -3.43 6.15
N THR A 257 12.49 -3.46 7.20
CA THR A 257 11.48 -4.50 7.41
C THR A 257 10.40 -4.48 6.32
N ALA A 258 9.98 -3.29 5.89
CA ALA A 258 8.90 -3.13 4.93
C ALA A 258 9.34 -3.23 3.45
N LEU A 259 10.66 -3.20 3.15
CA LEU A 259 11.14 -3.32 1.77
C LEU A 259 10.64 -4.59 1.07
N SER A 260 10.82 -5.75 1.71
CA SER A 260 10.47 -7.06 1.11
C SER A 260 8.97 -7.17 0.78
N PRO A 261 8.02 -6.93 1.70
CA PRO A 261 6.59 -7.05 1.40
C PRO A 261 6.09 -6.03 0.37
N PHE A 262 6.60 -4.79 0.37
CA PHE A 262 6.21 -3.79 -0.61
C PHE A 262 6.79 -4.07 -2.00
N PHE A 263 8.05 -4.52 -2.05
CA PHE A 263 8.65 -4.99 -3.30
C PHE A 263 7.84 -6.15 -3.89
N LEU A 264 7.53 -7.16 -3.08
CA LEU A 264 6.79 -8.34 -3.51
C LEU A 264 5.38 -8.01 -3.98
N GLN A 265 4.67 -7.09 -3.32
CA GLN A 265 3.33 -6.66 -3.72
C GLN A 265 3.33 -6.03 -5.11
N SER A 266 4.20 -5.05 -5.34
CA SER A 266 4.30 -4.37 -6.63
C SER A 266 4.88 -5.29 -7.72
N LEU A 267 5.87 -6.11 -7.36
CA LEU A 267 6.43 -7.14 -8.24
C LEU A 267 5.33 -8.07 -8.76
N THR A 268 4.46 -8.58 -7.89
CA THR A 268 3.42 -9.55 -8.28
C THR A 268 2.34 -8.90 -9.13
N SER A 269 1.84 -7.73 -8.72
CA SER A 269 0.71 -7.07 -9.38
C SER A 269 1.07 -6.42 -10.73
N THR A 270 2.33 -6.12 -10.96
CA THR A 270 2.80 -5.43 -12.18
C THR A 270 3.67 -6.35 -13.02
N PHE A 271 4.90 -6.61 -12.58
CA PHE A 271 5.86 -7.41 -13.34
C PHE A 271 5.43 -8.87 -13.46
N GLY A 272 4.99 -9.51 -12.36
CA GLY A 272 4.57 -10.91 -12.35
C GLY A 272 3.36 -11.17 -13.25
N LEU A 273 2.41 -10.24 -13.29
CA LEU A 273 1.29 -10.27 -14.23
C LEU A 273 1.78 -10.26 -15.69
N GLN A 274 2.61 -9.26 -16.03
CA GLN A 274 3.15 -9.13 -17.38
C GLN A 274 4.05 -10.31 -17.78
N PHE A 275 4.85 -10.81 -16.82
CA PHE A 275 5.72 -11.96 -17.01
C PHE A 275 4.91 -13.22 -17.35
N ALA A 276 3.83 -13.50 -16.62
CA ALA A 276 2.94 -14.64 -16.93
C ALA A 276 2.29 -14.50 -18.31
N ILE A 277 1.84 -13.31 -18.69
CA ILE A 277 1.24 -13.05 -20.01
C ILE A 277 2.27 -13.26 -21.12
N SER A 278 3.50 -12.77 -20.96
CA SER A 278 4.58 -12.91 -21.94
C SER A 278 5.04 -14.36 -22.14
N HIS A 279 4.70 -15.27 -21.20
CA HIS A 279 4.98 -16.70 -21.29
C HIS A 279 3.79 -17.52 -21.80
N GLY A 280 2.86 -16.90 -22.54
CA GLY A 280 1.80 -17.60 -23.27
C GLY A 280 0.48 -17.74 -22.51
N ASN A 281 0.30 -17.07 -21.38
CA ASN A 281 -0.99 -17.03 -20.71
C ASN A 281 -1.85 -15.88 -21.26
N GLU A 282 -3.15 -16.12 -21.45
CA GLU A 282 -4.08 -15.08 -21.88
C GLU A 282 -4.27 -14.00 -20.80
N GLN A 283 -4.43 -12.75 -21.22
CA GLN A 283 -4.50 -11.59 -20.33
C GLN A 283 -5.68 -11.64 -19.34
N ALA A 284 -6.91 -11.84 -19.85
CA ALA A 284 -8.10 -11.83 -19.02
C ALA A 284 -8.11 -12.97 -17.99
N PRO A 285 -7.86 -14.25 -18.34
CA PRO A 285 -7.73 -15.32 -17.37
C PRO A 285 -6.63 -15.09 -16.32
N THR A 286 -5.48 -14.53 -16.73
CA THR A 286 -4.38 -14.23 -15.80
C THR A 286 -4.79 -13.16 -14.76
N LEU A 287 -5.53 -12.14 -15.18
CA LEU A 287 -6.11 -11.14 -14.27
C LEU A 287 -7.14 -11.74 -13.31
N TRP A 288 -7.94 -12.72 -13.76
CA TRP A 288 -8.85 -13.46 -12.88
C TRP A 288 -8.07 -14.25 -11.82
N MET A 289 -6.97 -14.92 -12.19
CA MET A 289 -6.12 -15.65 -11.23
C MET A 289 -5.51 -14.69 -10.20
N LEU A 290 -5.03 -13.53 -10.62
CA LEU A 290 -4.52 -12.50 -9.72
C LEU A 290 -5.62 -11.96 -8.79
N SER A 291 -6.83 -11.76 -9.30
CA SER A 291 -7.98 -11.32 -8.49
C SER A 291 -8.37 -12.33 -7.42
N VAL A 292 -8.40 -13.62 -7.77
CA VAL A 292 -8.63 -14.71 -6.80
C VAL A 292 -7.56 -14.72 -5.72
N SER A 293 -6.29 -14.58 -6.10
CA SER A 293 -5.17 -14.49 -5.15
C SER A 293 -5.32 -13.29 -4.21
N ASN A 294 -5.69 -12.10 -4.73
CA ASN A 294 -5.94 -10.91 -3.92
C ASN A 294 -7.11 -11.12 -2.93
N ALA A 295 -8.19 -11.80 -3.36
CA ALA A 295 -9.30 -12.14 -2.47
C ALA A 295 -8.87 -13.08 -1.33
N LEU A 296 -8.06 -14.09 -1.63
CA LEU A 296 -7.46 -14.96 -0.61
C LEU A 296 -6.51 -14.19 0.32
N THR A 297 -5.81 -13.17 -0.19
CA THR A 297 -4.91 -12.33 0.61
C THR A 297 -5.67 -11.54 1.68
N ILE A 298 -6.92 -11.13 1.45
CA ILE A 298 -7.75 -10.48 2.47
C ILE A 298 -7.88 -11.40 3.69
N VAL A 299 -8.29 -12.64 3.45
CA VAL A 299 -8.49 -13.64 4.51
C VAL A 299 -7.16 -13.99 5.18
N ALA A 300 -6.11 -14.20 4.39
CA ALA A 300 -4.79 -14.54 4.88
C ALA A 300 -4.19 -13.43 5.77
N THR A 301 -4.34 -12.16 5.38
CA THR A 301 -3.86 -11.01 6.17
C THR A 301 -4.50 -10.98 7.56
N LEU A 302 -5.82 -11.16 7.64
CA LEU A 302 -6.54 -11.22 8.91
C LEU A 302 -6.14 -12.44 9.75
N PHE A 303 -5.99 -13.61 9.10
CA PHE A 303 -5.58 -14.85 9.74
C PHE A 303 -4.17 -14.75 10.33
N PHE A 304 -3.19 -14.28 9.56
CA PHE A 304 -1.81 -14.16 10.04
C PHE A 304 -1.66 -13.03 11.08
N ALA A 305 -2.45 -11.97 11.02
CA ALA A 305 -2.50 -10.97 12.07
C ALA A 305 -3.01 -11.56 13.38
N TRP A 306 -4.12 -12.32 13.33
CA TRP A 306 -4.65 -13.03 14.50
C TRP A 306 -3.63 -14.03 15.07
N LEU A 307 -2.95 -14.78 14.18
CA LEU A 307 -1.91 -15.71 14.57
C LEU A 307 -0.73 -14.98 15.24
N SER A 308 -0.37 -13.81 14.72
CA SER A 308 0.72 -12.98 15.25
C SER A 308 0.41 -12.39 16.64
N ASP A 309 -0.84 -12.11 16.94
CA ASP A 309 -1.26 -11.67 18.28
C ASP A 309 -1.12 -12.79 19.33
N ARG A 310 -1.16 -14.08 18.91
CA ARG A 310 -0.98 -15.25 19.79
C ARG A 310 0.47 -15.71 19.91
N PHE A 311 1.18 -15.81 18.78
CA PHE A 311 2.53 -16.39 18.71
C PHE A 311 3.64 -15.34 18.71
N GLY A 312 3.27 -14.07 18.63
CA GLY A 312 4.20 -12.94 18.60
C GLY A 312 4.54 -12.46 17.20
N ARG A 313 4.44 -11.14 17.00
CA ARG A 313 4.58 -10.47 15.70
C ARG A 313 5.93 -10.72 15.04
N VAL A 314 7.02 -10.61 15.80
CA VAL A 314 8.38 -10.80 15.29
C VAL A 314 8.58 -12.23 14.77
N ARG A 315 8.10 -13.25 15.51
CA ARG A 315 8.20 -14.66 15.06
C ARG A 315 7.44 -14.89 13.77
N MET A 316 6.21 -14.35 13.67
CA MET A 316 5.38 -14.49 12.48
C MET A 316 6.04 -13.86 11.25
N MET A 317 6.57 -12.65 11.40
CA MET A 317 7.26 -11.96 10.31
C MET A 317 8.54 -12.68 9.86
N VAL A 318 9.34 -13.19 10.80
CA VAL A 318 10.55 -13.98 10.48
C VAL A 318 10.20 -15.23 9.66
N ILE A 319 9.16 -15.97 10.07
CA ILE A 319 8.66 -17.12 9.28
C ILE A 319 8.21 -16.66 7.90
N GLY A 320 7.46 -15.55 7.81
CA GLY A 320 7.01 -14.98 6.54
C GLY A 320 8.16 -14.62 5.60
N PHE A 321 9.22 -14.00 6.10
CA PHE A 321 10.42 -13.70 5.29
C PHE A 321 11.13 -14.95 4.79
N ILE A 322 11.27 -15.99 5.64
CA ILE A 322 11.87 -17.27 5.23
C ILE A 322 11.02 -17.91 4.13
N VAL A 323 9.70 -18.02 4.36
CA VAL A 323 8.76 -18.60 3.40
C VAL A 323 8.80 -17.85 2.07
N THR A 324 8.75 -16.52 2.11
CA THR A 324 8.83 -15.69 0.89
C THR A 324 10.15 -15.89 0.15
N GLY A 325 11.28 -15.80 0.86
CA GLY A 325 12.61 -15.89 0.27
C GLY A 325 12.91 -17.28 -0.33
N THR A 326 12.27 -18.34 0.15
CA THR A 326 12.41 -19.70 -0.39
C THR A 326 11.40 -19.99 -1.50
N LEU A 327 10.13 -19.65 -1.30
CA LEU A 327 9.09 -20.04 -2.24
C LEU A 327 9.02 -19.12 -3.48
N VAL A 328 9.65 -17.94 -3.48
CA VAL A 328 9.71 -17.05 -4.65
C VAL A 328 10.32 -17.75 -5.88
N TRP A 329 11.29 -18.63 -5.67
CA TRP A 329 11.92 -19.43 -6.73
C TRP A 329 10.92 -20.35 -7.43
N ILE A 330 10.11 -21.05 -6.65
CA ILE A 330 9.04 -21.90 -7.15
C ILE A 330 7.97 -21.07 -7.85
N ALA A 331 7.60 -19.93 -7.27
CA ALA A 331 6.57 -19.07 -7.83
C ALA A 331 6.96 -18.55 -9.23
N PHE A 332 8.20 -18.08 -9.44
CA PHE A 332 8.64 -17.62 -10.76
C PHE A 332 8.81 -18.76 -11.77
N ALA A 333 9.21 -19.94 -11.33
CA ALA A 333 9.21 -21.16 -12.16
C ALA A 333 7.79 -21.56 -12.62
N LEU A 334 6.78 -21.32 -11.78
CA LEU A 334 5.37 -21.56 -12.12
C LEU A 334 4.82 -20.46 -13.06
N LEU A 335 5.20 -19.19 -12.86
CA LEU A 335 4.78 -18.07 -13.72
C LEU A 335 5.33 -18.17 -15.15
N SER A 336 6.44 -18.88 -15.35
CA SER A 336 7.00 -19.11 -16.69
C SER A 336 6.30 -20.22 -17.47
N GLN A 337 5.26 -20.86 -16.91
CA GLN A 337 4.52 -21.92 -17.58
C GLN A 337 3.22 -21.37 -18.23
N PRO A 338 2.86 -21.79 -19.44
CA PRO A 338 1.60 -21.45 -20.09
C PRO A 338 0.46 -22.29 -19.47
N ASN A 339 0.20 -22.13 -18.17
CA ASN A 339 -0.79 -22.89 -17.42
C ASN A 339 -1.41 -22.04 -16.30
N LEU A 340 -2.69 -21.74 -16.40
CA LEU A 340 -3.42 -20.90 -15.46
C LEU A 340 -3.43 -21.44 -14.02
N GLY A 341 -3.43 -22.76 -13.84
CA GLY A 341 -3.34 -23.40 -12.51
C GLY A 341 -1.98 -23.13 -11.86
N ALA A 342 -0.89 -23.22 -12.63
CA ALA A 342 0.44 -22.87 -12.19
C ALA A 342 0.55 -21.37 -11.85
N VAL A 343 -0.02 -20.50 -12.68
CA VAL A 343 -0.08 -19.05 -12.45
C VAL A 343 -0.85 -18.72 -11.16
N LEU A 344 -2.02 -19.32 -10.96
CA LEU A 344 -2.79 -19.15 -9.72
C LEU A 344 -1.99 -19.58 -8.50
N LEU A 345 -1.35 -20.77 -8.55
CA LEU A 345 -0.53 -21.26 -7.45
C LEU A 345 0.65 -20.33 -7.16
N ALA A 346 1.29 -19.78 -8.18
CA ALA A 346 2.36 -18.80 -8.03
C ALA A 346 1.86 -17.53 -7.32
N PHE A 347 0.72 -16.97 -7.75
CA PHE A 347 0.13 -15.78 -7.11
C PHE A 347 -0.28 -16.08 -5.65
N ILE A 348 -0.79 -17.29 -5.34
CA ILE A 348 -1.11 -17.71 -3.97
C ILE A 348 0.17 -17.80 -3.12
N ILE A 349 1.25 -18.34 -3.65
CA ILE A 349 2.53 -18.40 -2.95
C ILE A 349 3.03 -16.98 -2.64
N LEU A 350 2.98 -16.05 -3.61
CA LEU A 350 3.54 -14.73 -3.46
C LEU A 350 2.70 -13.83 -2.54
N GLN A 351 1.38 -13.81 -2.67
CA GLN A 351 0.51 -12.87 -1.96
C GLN A 351 -0.12 -13.45 -0.69
N PRO A 352 -1.06 -14.41 -0.72
CA PRO A 352 -1.70 -14.92 0.49
C PRO A 352 -0.74 -15.60 1.46
N ILE A 353 0.28 -16.30 0.97
CA ILE A 353 1.22 -17.00 1.82
C ILE A 353 2.39 -16.09 2.17
N GLY A 354 3.19 -15.68 1.18
CA GLY A 354 4.42 -14.92 1.39
C GLY A 354 4.15 -13.54 1.98
N ASN A 355 3.39 -12.71 1.27
CA ASN A 355 3.20 -11.31 1.64
C ASN A 355 2.31 -11.15 2.88
N ALA A 356 1.19 -11.87 2.99
CA ALA A 356 0.24 -11.70 4.09
C ALA A 356 0.81 -12.10 5.46
N MET A 357 1.73 -13.06 5.53
CA MET A 357 2.43 -13.42 6.78
C MET A 357 3.24 -12.25 7.35
N ILE A 358 3.73 -11.35 6.50
CA ILE A 358 4.54 -10.20 6.89
C ILE A 358 3.63 -8.99 7.08
N THR A 359 2.72 -8.71 6.14
CA THR A 359 1.89 -7.50 6.16
C THR A 359 0.77 -7.55 7.19
N GLY A 360 0.27 -8.73 7.56
CA GLY A 360 -0.74 -8.88 8.61
C GLY A 360 -0.32 -8.24 9.94
N PRO A 361 0.83 -8.59 10.52
CA PRO A 361 1.34 -7.98 11.75
C PRO A 361 2.02 -6.61 11.54
N LEU A 362 2.32 -6.19 10.30
CA LEU A 362 3.22 -5.06 10.00
C LEU A 362 2.76 -3.73 10.64
N ALA A 363 1.49 -3.38 10.52
CA ALA A 363 0.98 -2.10 11.02
C ALA A 363 1.14 -1.98 12.56
N ALA A 364 0.78 -3.04 13.29
CA ALA A 364 0.95 -3.09 14.73
C ALA A 364 2.44 -3.16 15.14
N TYR A 365 3.27 -3.87 14.37
CA TYR A 365 4.72 -3.90 14.56
C TYR A 365 5.34 -2.49 14.41
N MET A 366 4.97 -1.75 13.37
CA MET A 366 5.44 -0.39 13.15
C MET A 366 5.04 0.53 14.31
N ALA A 367 3.78 0.46 14.76
CA ALA A 367 3.28 1.27 15.86
C ALA A 367 4.02 1.02 17.19
N ASP A 368 4.49 -0.21 17.42
CA ASP A 368 5.22 -0.57 18.64
C ASP A 368 6.66 -0.03 18.68
N LEU A 369 7.22 0.42 17.57
CA LEU A 369 8.60 0.91 17.48
C LEU A 369 8.74 2.41 17.74
N PHE A 370 7.62 3.14 17.83
CA PHE A 370 7.63 4.57 18.05
C PHE A 370 6.91 4.95 19.35
N PRO A 371 7.48 5.87 20.17
CA PRO A 371 6.77 6.44 21.30
C PRO A 371 5.52 7.17 20.83
N VAL A 372 4.49 7.26 21.69
CA VAL A 372 3.16 7.82 21.36
C VAL A 372 3.29 9.21 20.70
N ARG A 373 4.18 10.06 21.21
CA ARG A 373 4.41 11.43 20.75
C ARG A 373 4.82 11.52 19.27
N ASN A 374 5.67 10.59 18.79
CA ASN A 374 6.26 10.60 17.46
C ASN A 374 5.73 9.49 16.56
N ARG A 375 4.76 8.70 17.06
CA ARG A 375 4.26 7.48 16.39
C ARG A 375 3.64 7.78 15.02
N PHE A 376 2.80 8.80 14.94
CA PHE A 376 2.11 9.15 13.69
C PHE A 376 3.11 9.50 12.58
N THR A 377 4.00 10.44 12.86
CA THR A 377 5.03 10.90 11.91
C THR A 377 6.02 9.79 11.58
N GLY A 378 6.49 9.04 12.60
CA GLY A 378 7.46 7.97 12.43
C GLY A 378 6.93 6.81 11.57
N VAL A 379 5.73 6.33 11.86
CA VAL A 379 5.07 5.28 11.08
C VAL A 379 4.78 5.75 9.65
N GLY A 380 4.23 6.97 9.49
CA GLY A 380 3.87 7.53 8.19
C GLY A 380 5.07 7.67 7.26
N ILE A 381 6.14 8.30 7.74
CA ILE A 381 7.36 8.51 6.94
C ILE A 381 8.02 7.18 6.59
N SER A 382 8.16 6.28 7.58
CA SER A 382 8.80 4.99 7.35
C SER A 382 8.03 4.15 6.31
N TYR A 383 6.70 4.16 6.38
CA TYR A 383 5.84 3.50 5.40
C TYR A 383 6.03 4.07 4.00
N GLN A 384 5.97 5.41 3.86
CA GLN A 384 6.08 6.04 2.55
C GLN A 384 7.49 5.91 1.95
N LEU A 385 8.55 5.97 2.76
CA LEU A 385 9.91 5.72 2.29
C LEU A 385 10.08 4.27 1.81
N ALA A 386 9.60 3.29 2.59
CA ALA A 386 9.67 1.90 2.20
C ALA A 386 8.86 1.62 0.91
N ALA A 387 7.63 2.16 0.81
CA ALA A 387 6.79 2.03 -0.38
C ALA A 387 7.45 2.67 -1.61
N THR A 388 8.04 3.85 -1.46
CA THR A 388 8.76 4.54 -2.54
C THR A 388 9.94 3.71 -3.03
N ILE A 389 10.83 3.29 -2.11
CA ILE A 389 12.06 2.57 -2.47
C ILE A 389 11.74 1.19 -3.04
N ALA A 390 10.82 0.45 -2.42
CA ALA A 390 10.54 -0.93 -2.80
C ALA A 390 9.44 -1.03 -3.86
N ALA A 391 8.21 -0.61 -3.57
CA ALA A 391 7.11 -0.80 -4.50
C ALA A 391 7.21 0.06 -5.76
N GLY A 392 7.72 1.30 -5.61
CA GLY A 392 7.87 2.24 -6.73
C GLY A 392 8.82 1.74 -7.80
N PHE A 393 9.92 1.11 -7.41
CA PHE A 393 10.97 0.66 -8.33
C PHE A 393 10.93 -0.83 -8.65
N ALA A 394 10.07 -1.63 -7.99
CA ALA A 394 10.05 -3.08 -8.18
C ALA A 394 9.92 -3.53 -9.64
N PRO A 395 8.99 -2.99 -10.47
CA PRO A 395 8.88 -3.42 -11.87
C PRO A 395 10.10 -3.07 -12.71
N LEU A 396 10.70 -1.89 -12.47
CA LEU A 396 11.91 -1.45 -13.16
C LEU A 396 13.11 -2.33 -12.82
N VAL A 397 13.31 -2.60 -11.53
CA VAL A 397 14.37 -3.48 -11.03
C VAL A 397 14.17 -4.89 -11.55
N ALA A 398 12.93 -5.42 -11.53
CA ALA A 398 12.63 -6.74 -12.06
C ALA A 398 12.95 -6.85 -13.54
N THR A 399 12.53 -5.87 -14.35
CA THR A 399 12.80 -5.83 -15.79
C THR A 399 14.31 -5.79 -16.07
N ALA A 400 15.04 -4.95 -15.33
CA ALA A 400 16.49 -4.84 -15.49
C ALA A 400 17.22 -6.14 -15.12
N LEU A 401 16.84 -6.79 -14.01
CA LEU A 401 17.48 -8.03 -13.55
C LEU A 401 17.18 -9.23 -14.46
N VAL A 402 15.94 -9.33 -14.94
CA VAL A 402 15.56 -10.40 -15.88
C VAL A 402 16.24 -10.16 -17.23
N GLY A 403 16.34 -8.92 -17.69
CA GLY A 403 17.09 -8.56 -18.90
C GLY A 403 18.59 -8.90 -18.77
N ALA A 404 19.21 -8.53 -17.65
CA ALA A 404 20.62 -8.85 -17.37
C ALA A 404 20.88 -10.36 -17.23
N ALA A 405 19.87 -11.12 -16.84
CA ALA A 405 19.93 -12.59 -16.74
C ALA A 405 19.61 -13.32 -18.07
N GLY A 406 19.50 -12.59 -19.18
CA GLY A 406 19.14 -13.16 -20.48
C GLY A 406 17.73 -13.77 -20.52
N GLY A 407 16.78 -13.21 -19.78
CA GLY A 407 15.43 -13.71 -19.62
C GLY A 407 15.21 -14.61 -18.41
N GLY A 408 16.27 -15.02 -17.73
CA GLY A 408 16.18 -15.85 -16.52
C GLY A 408 15.75 -15.05 -15.28
N THR A 409 15.09 -15.71 -14.33
CA THR A 409 14.56 -15.05 -13.13
C THR A 409 15.47 -15.14 -11.90
N TYR A 410 16.63 -15.82 -12.01
CA TYR A 410 17.49 -16.13 -10.86
C TYR A 410 18.04 -14.90 -10.14
N LEU A 411 18.38 -13.80 -10.86
CA LEU A 411 18.82 -12.55 -10.23
C LEU A 411 17.69 -11.88 -9.44
N LEU A 412 16.49 -11.88 -10.01
CA LEU A 412 15.29 -11.31 -9.38
C LEU A 412 14.89 -12.09 -8.12
N THR A 413 14.83 -13.42 -8.21
CA THR A 413 14.47 -14.28 -7.07
C THR A 413 15.53 -14.21 -5.97
N SER A 414 16.83 -14.10 -6.34
CA SER A 414 17.91 -13.84 -5.38
C SER A 414 17.72 -12.50 -4.66
N LEU A 415 17.36 -11.44 -5.37
CA LEU A 415 17.09 -10.13 -4.76
C LEU A 415 15.95 -10.23 -3.72
N VAL A 416 14.84 -10.90 -4.06
CA VAL A 416 13.72 -11.09 -3.12
C VAL A 416 14.17 -11.87 -1.88
N SER A 417 15.00 -12.91 -2.05
CA SER A 417 15.57 -13.65 -0.93
C SER A 417 16.48 -12.80 -0.05
N VAL A 418 17.33 -11.94 -0.65
CA VAL A 418 18.18 -10.98 0.07
C VAL A 418 17.34 -9.95 0.83
N LEU A 419 16.29 -9.40 0.23
CA LEU A 419 15.35 -8.51 0.92
C LEU A 419 14.66 -9.21 2.10
N GLY A 420 14.36 -10.50 1.98
CA GLY A 420 13.87 -11.33 3.09
C GLY A 420 14.88 -11.40 4.23
N VAL A 421 16.16 -11.67 3.95
CA VAL A 421 17.24 -11.70 4.95
C VAL A 421 17.39 -10.32 5.62
N VAL A 422 17.38 -9.24 4.85
CA VAL A 422 17.42 -7.87 5.39
C VAL A 422 16.24 -7.62 6.34
N GLY A 423 15.03 -8.05 5.95
CA GLY A 423 13.84 -7.96 6.81
C GLY A 423 13.98 -8.75 8.11
N ILE A 424 14.52 -9.97 8.06
CA ILE A 424 14.78 -10.80 9.27
C ILE A 424 15.73 -10.07 10.21
N VAL A 425 16.86 -9.58 9.70
CA VAL A 425 17.86 -8.85 10.49
C VAL A 425 17.24 -7.60 11.13
N ALA A 426 16.50 -6.81 10.34
CA ALA A 426 15.84 -5.61 10.83
C ALA A 426 14.83 -5.89 11.95
N VAL A 427 13.98 -6.91 11.77
CA VAL A 427 12.98 -7.32 12.77
C VAL A 427 13.62 -7.87 14.04
N LEU A 428 14.73 -8.60 13.94
CA LEU A 428 15.45 -9.10 15.11
C LEU A 428 16.17 -7.99 15.87
N LEU A 429 16.79 -7.03 15.17
CA LEU A 429 17.44 -5.86 15.79
C LEU A 429 16.42 -4.95 16.49
N SER A 430 15.19 -4.85 15.96
CA SER A 430 14.14 -4.02 16.55
C SER A 430 13.73 -4.46 17.97
N ARG A 431 14.02 -5.71 18.37
CA ARG A 431 13.80 -6.17 19.76
C ARG A 431 14.62 -5.38 20.77
N ARG A 432 15.82 -4.94 20.39
CA ARG A 432 16.69 -4.15 21.27
C ARG A 432 16.19 -2.71 21.49
N VAL A 433 15.50 -2.17 20.51
CA VAL A 433 14.93 -0.81 20.58
C VAL A 433 13.66 -0.77 21.43
N ARG A 434 12.91 -1.87 21.52
CA ARG A 434 11.67 -1.98 22.32
C ARG A 434 11.91 -2.08 23.83
N THR A 435 13.12 -2.38 24.26
CA THR A 435 13.48 -2.57 25.68
C THR A 435 13.95 -1.29 26.37
N HIS A 436 13.98 -0.18 25.66
CA HIS A 436 14.28 1.15 26.15
C HIS A 436 13.10 2.10 25.90
#